data_a78d990e855e151afd232ae6ba85478c
#
_entry.id   a78d990e855e151afd232ae6ba85478c
#
_cell.length_a   1.000
_cell.length_b   1.000
_cell.length_c   1.000
_cell.angle_alpha   90.00
_cell.angle_beta   90.00
_cell.angle_gamma   90.00
#
_symmetry.space_group_name_H-M   'P 1'
#
loop_
_entity.id
_entity.type
_entity.pdbx_description
1 polymer ?
#
loop_
_entity_poly.entity_id
_entity_poly.type
_entity_poly.pdbx_seq_one_letter_code
_entity_poly.pdbx_strand_id
1 'polypeptide(L)'
;MIVNAEYSSKFNAVKNKAGFTLIELLLVVAIIGILVSFAIPAYQGSILKSRRSVAVSGLMDLVNWEEQFYLNNKVYTSDLTNLGYTAALVFDLGGDSAVTLNESQSLVGSTSTESVYAIKIDSASASSFSISAVPQRGQVDDAECGTFTLTNTSARTESGTNNPSDCWW
;
A
#
# COMPACT_ATOMS: atom_id res chain seq x y z
N MET A 1 52.15 -63.53 38.83
CA MET A 1 52.18 -62.50 37.84
C MET A 1 50.82 -61.83 37.83
N ILE A 2 50.69 -60.71 38.60
CA ILE A 2 49.35 -60.05 38.83
C ILE A 2 49.30 -58.86 37.98
N VAL A 3 48.31 -58.82 37.03
CA VAL A 3 48.06 -57.72 36.14
C VAL A 3 46.98 -56.85 36.76
N ASN A 4 47.38 -55.67 37.27
CA ASN A 4 46.44 -54.65 37.74
C ASN A 4 45.79 -53.92 36.52
N ALA A 5 44.48 -54.11 36.38
CA ALA A 5 43.71 -53.32 35.46
C ALA A 5 43.26 -52.04 36.16
N GLU A 6 43.83 -50.89 35.77
CA GLU A 6 43.35 -49.56 36.15
C GLU A 6 42.04 -49.25 35.43
N TYR A 7 40.93 -49.21 36.16
CA TYR A 7 39.65 -48.80 35.72
C TYR A 7 39.54 -47.27 35.76
N SER A 8 39.89 -46.60 34.68
CA SER A 8 39.75 -45.16 34.55
C SER A 8 38.29 -44.77 34.38
N SER A 9 37.66 -44.35 35.47
CA SER A 9 36.31 -43.80 35.49
C SER A 9 36.30 -42.41 34.87
N LYS A 10 35.88 -42.28 33.59
CA LYS A 10 35.59 -41.00 33.00
C LYS A 10 34.29 -40.43 33.60
N PHE A 11 34.44 -39.55 34.58
CA PHE A 11 33.32 -38.70 35.01
C PHE A 11 32.95 -37.75 33.91
N ASN A 12 31.83 -38.03 33.19
CA ASN A 12 31.19 -37.07 32.33
C ASN A 12 30.60 -35.94 33.20
N ALA A 13 31.23 -34.79 33.18
CA ALA A 13 30.69 -33.60 33.81
C ALA A 13 29.35 -33.25 33.12
N VAL A 14 28.25 -33.49 33.81
CA VAL A 14 26.92 -33.07 33.38
C VAL A 14 26.95 -31.55 33.39
N LYS A 15 27.02 -30.96 32.18
CA LYS A 15 26.89 -29.52 31.98
C LYS A 15 25.49 -29.13 32.46
N ASN A 16 25.39 -28.45 33.58
CA ASN A 16 24.16 -27.90 34.08
C ASN A 16 23.63 -26.92 33.04
N LYS A 17 22.56 -27.31 32.32
CA LYS A 17 21.79 -26.42 31.46
C LYS A 17 20.94 -25.55 32.40
N ALA A 18 21.34 -24.30 32.58
CA ALA A 18 20.50 -23.32 33.26
C ALA A 18 19.20 -23.15 32.42
N GLY A 19 18.08 -23.50 33.00
CA GLY A 19 16.75 -23.24 32.41
C GLY A 19 16.31 -21.80 32.70
N PHE A 20 15.49 -21.24 31.83
CA PHE A 20 14.87 -19.94 32.09
C PHE A 20 13.92 -20.00 33.30
N THR A 21 13.94 -18.95 34.10
CA THR A 21 13.00 -18.80 35.20
C THR A 21 11.65 -18.28 34.69
N LEU A 22 10.56 -18.64 35.37
CA LEU A 22 9.21 -18.17 35.01
C LEU A 22 9.13 -16.63 35.08
N ILE A 23 9.79 -16.01 36.03
CA ILE A 23 9.83 -14.54 36.18
C ILE A 23 10.57 -13.86 35.03
N GLU A 24 11.64 -14.47 34.52
CA GLU A 24 12.41 -13.97 33.39
C GLU A 24 11.55 -13.99 32.09
N LEU A 25 10.79 -15.07 31.86
CA LEU A 25 9.87 -15.16 30.76
C LEU A 25 8.77 -14.09 30.87
N LEU A 26 8.20 -13.90 32.06
CA LEU A 26 7.13 -12.94 32.30
C LEU A 26 7.62 -11.51 32.07
N LEU A 27 8.84 -11.17 32.50
CA LEU A 27 9.46 -9.88 32.26
C LEU A 27 9.65 -9.61 30.77
N VAL A 28 10.15 -10.60 30.02
CA VAL A 28 10.36 -10.46 28.56
C VAL A 28 9.05 -10.22 27.83
N VAL A 29 7.99 -10.99 28.14
CA VAL A 29 6.67 -10.80 27.51
C VAL A 29 6.09 -9.43 27.86
N ALA A 30 6.26 -8.92 29.08
CA ALA A 30 5.81 -7.60 29.48
C ALA A 30 6.52 -6.50 28.67
N ILE A 31 7.85 -6.60 28.49
CA ILE A 31 8.62 -5.64 27.68
C ILE A 31 8.18 -5.68 26.21
N ILE A 32 8.03 -6.89 25.64
CA ILE A 32 7.55 -7.05 24.25
C ILE A 32 6.17 -6.42 24.10
N GLY A 33 5.25 -6.63 25.03
CA GLY A 33 3.91 -6.05 25.01
C GLY A 33 3.93 -4.53 24.93
N ILE A 34 4.81 -3.89 25.71
CA ILE A 34 4.97 -2.43 25.68
C ILE A 34 5.53 -1.97 24.33
N LEU A 35 6.57 -2.62 23.80
CA LEU A 35 7.15 -2.24 22.51
C LEU A 35 6.18 -2.40 21.34
N VAL A 36 5.41 -3.49 21.31
CA VAL A 36 4.42 -3.79 20.27
C VAL A 36 3.30 -2.75 20.26
N SER A 37 2.90 -2.22 21.43
CA SER A 37 1.84 -1.20 21.51
C SER A 37 2.16 0.09 20.75
N PHE A 38 3.43 0.44 20.60
CA PHE A 38 3.89 1.59 19.80
C PHE A 38 4.25 1.19 18.36
N ALA A 39 4.77 -0.01 18.16
CA ALA A 39 5.25 -0.46 16.85
C ALA A 39 4.09 -0.68 15.85
N ILE A 40 2.96 -1.24 16.29
CA ILE A 40 1.84 -1.55 15.39
C ILE A 40 1.25 -0.29 14.73
N PRO A 41 0.86 0.78 15.45
CA PRO A 41 0.28 1.96 14.82
C PRO A 41 1.29 2.68 13.91
N ALA A 42 2.57 2.75 14.30
CA ALA A 42 3.61 3.34 13.46
C ALA A 42 3.80 2.57 12.14
N TYR A 43 3.73 1.24 12.19
CA TYR A 43 3.83 0.39 11.01
C TYR A 43 2.63 0.56 10.07
N GLN A 44 1.40 0.63 10.60
CA GLN A 44 0.19 0.86 9.81
C GLN A 44 0.25 2.20 9.08
N GLY A 45 0.64 3.28 9.76
CA GLY A 45 0.82 4.59 9.15
C GLY A 45 1.86 4.60 8.03
N SER A 46 2.95 3.84 8.20
CA SER A 46 3.99 3.68 7.18
C SER A 46 3.47 2.94 5.93
N ILE A 47 2.62 1.92 6.11
CA ILE A 47 1.98 1.21 4.99
C ILE A 47 1.06 2.15 4.21
N LEU A 48 0.16 2.88 4.89
CA LEU A 48 -0.75 3.82 4.24
C LEU A 48 0.03 4.85 3.43
N LYS A 49 1.10 5.41 4.01
CA LYS A 49 1.96 6.36 3.32
C LYS A 49 2.67 5.76 2.11
N SER A 50 3.17 4.54 2.21
CA SER A 50 3.80 3.84 1.07
C SER A 50 2.82 3.63 -0.09
N ARG A 51 1.57 3.29 0.22
CA ARG A 51 0.53 3.06 -0.79
C ARG A 51 0.09 4.33 -1.53
N ARG A 52 0.30 5.53 -0.96
CA ARG A 52 0.00 6.80 -1.66
C ARG A 52 0.78 6.94 -2.97
N SER A 53 1.97 6.34 -3.08
CA SER A 53 2.73 6.32 -4.33
C SER A 53 1.98 5.61 -5.47
N VAL A 54 1.13 4.62 -5.16
CA VAL A 54 0.28 3.94 -6.15
C VAL A 54 -0.75 4.91 -6.74
N ALA A 55 -1.37 5.74 -5.90
CA ALA A 55 -2.31 6.77 -6.36
C ALA A 55 -1.62 7.76 -7.29
N VAL A 56 -0.50 8.31 -6.87
CA VAL A 56 0.25 9.33 -7.63
C VAL A 56 0.72 8.76 -8.96
N SER A 57 1.31 7.56 -8.98
CA SER A 57 1.77 6.95 -10.24
C SER A 57 0.61 6.60 -11.17
N GLY A 58 -0.48 6.04 -10.65
CA GLY A 58 -1.67 5.74 -11.46
C GLY A 58 -2.30 6.97 -12.09
N LEU A 59 -2.36 8.09 -11.35
CA LEU A 59 -2.82 9.37 -11.90
C LEU A 59 -1.86 9.90 -12.99
N MET A 60 -0.56 9.81 -12.78
CA MET A 60 0.43 10.25 -13.79
C MET A 60 0.37 9.40 -15.06
N ASP A 61 0.16 8.10 -14.93
CA ASP A 61 -0.04 7.22 -16.08
C ASP A 61 -1.31 7.61 -16.84
N LEU A 62 -2.40 7.87 -16.13
CA LEU A 62 -3.65 8.28 -16.74
C LEU A 62 -3.53 9.64 -17.46
N VAL A 63 -2.81 10.62 -16.88
CA VAL A 63 -2.48 11.89 -17.55
C VAL A 63 -1.74 11.64 -18.86
N ASN A 64 -0.74 10.78 -18.87
CA ASN A 64 0.03 10.46 -20.07
C ASN A 64 -0.86 9.86 -21.18
N TRP A 65 -1.81 8.99 -20.82
CA TRP A 65 -2.75 8.42 -21.75
C TRP A 65 -3.76 9.46 -22.28
N GLU A 66 -4.27 10.34 -21.42
CA GLU A 66 -5.15 11.44 -21.81
C GLU A 66 -4.48 12.42 -22.76
N GLU A 67 -3.23 12.81 -22.47
CA GLU A 67 -2.46 13.69 -23.36
C GLU A 67 -2.17 13.01 -24.71
N GLN A 68 -1.88 11.72 -24.71
CA GLN A 68 -1.67 10.97 -25.95
C GLN A 68 -2.94 10.86 -26.78
N PHE A 69 -4.09 10.65 -26.13
CA PHE A 69 -5.41 10.65 -26.78
C PHE A 69 -5.72 12.03 -27.36
N TYR A 70 -5.46 13.10 -26.60
CA TYR A 70 -5.66 14.48 -27.04
C TYR A 70 -4.83 14.85 -28.28
N LEU A 71 -3.58 14.39 -28.35
CA LEU A 71 -2.73 14.65 -29.54
C LEU A 71 -3.36 14.14 -30.83
N ASN A 72 -4.06 13.01 -30.76
CA ASN A 72 -4.70 12.37 -31.91
C ASN A 72 -6.11 12.88 -32.19
N ASN A 73 -6.90 13.16 -31.14
CA ASN A 73 -8.33 13.42 -31.24
C ASN A 73 -8.73 14.90 -31.01
N LYS A 74 -7.82 15.72 -30.43
CA LYS A 74 -8.02 17.13 -30.05
C LYS A 74 -9.13 17.35 -29.02
N VAL A 75 -9.44 16.29 -28.27
CA VAL A 75 -10.37 16.26 -27.14
C VAL A 75 -9.86 15.25 -26.11
N TYR A 76 -10.21 15.43 -24.86
CA TYR A 76 -10.02 14.44 -23.81
C TYR A 76 -11.22 13.49 -23.75
N THR A 77 -11.06 12.31 -23.14
CA THR A 77 -12.13 11.30 -23.07
C THR A 77 -12.52 10.99 -21.62
N SER A 78 -13.80 10.73 -21.37
CA SER A 78 -14.25 10.20 -20.07
C SER A 78 -14.29 8.67 -20.02
N ASP A 79 -13.92 7.99 -21.10
CA ASP A 79 -13.98 6.54 -21.23
C ASP A 79 -12.56 5.96 -21.22
N LEU A 80 -12.22 5.22 -20.17
CA LEU A 80 -10.92 4.55 -20.00
C LEU A 80 -10.63 3.52 -21.11
N THR A 81 -11.66 2.96 -21.76
CA THR A 81 -11.43 2.02 -22.86
C THR A 81 -10.81 2.69 -24.08
N ASN A 82 -11.11 3.97 -24.31
CA ASN A 82 -10.49 4.77 -25.36
C ASN A 82 -8.99 5.04 -25.10
N LEU A 83 -8.59 4.96 -23.83
CA LEU A 83 -7.20 5.12 -23.40
C LEU A 83 -6.43 3.79 -23.39
N GLY A 84 -7.06 2.69 -23.85
CA GLY A 84 -6.41 1.37 -23.94
C GLY A 84 -6.61 0.48 -22.73
N TYR A 85 -7.40 0.88 -21.75
CA TYR A 85 -7.74 -0.01 -20.63
C TYR A 85 -8.71 -1.11 -21.10
N THR A 86 -8.48 -2.34 -20.61
CA THR A 86 -9.33 -3.48 -20.98
C THR A 86 -10.73 -3.31 -20.39
N ALA A 87 -11.77 -3.35 -21.22
CA ALA A 87 -13.16 -3.17 -20.81
C ALA A 87 -13.60 -4.10 -19.65
N ALA A 88 -13.03 -5.32 -19.55
CA ALA A 88 -13.32 -6.24 -18.46
C ALA A 88 -12.82 -5.76 -17.07
N LEU A 89 -11.90 -4.81 -17.02
CA LEU A 89 -11.36 -4.21 -15.80
C LEU A 89 -11.93 -2.82 -15.50
N VAL A 90 -12.58 -2.20 -16.49
CA VAL A 90 -13.26 -0.93 -16.32
C VAL A 90 -14.63 -1.17 -15.70
N PHE A 91 -14.97 -0.37 -14.71
CA PHE A 91 -16.25 -0.43 -13.99
C PHE A 91 -16.78 0.97 -13.70
N ASP A 92 -18.05 1.06 -13.34
CA ASP A 92 -18.67 2.31 -12.91
C ASP A 92 -18.38 2.56 -11.42
N LEU A 93 -17.86 3.74 -11.12
CA LEU A 93 -17.62 4.20 -9.75
C LEU A 93 -18.30 5.56 -9.53
N GLY A 94 -19.57 5.52 -9.15
CA GLY A 94 -20.36 6.72 -8.88
C GLY A 94 -20.75 7.49 -10.13
N GLY A 95 -20.88 6.81 -11.27
CA GLY A 95 -21.20 7.38 -12.58
C GLY A 95 -19.98 7.63 -13.48
N ASP A 96 -18.77 7.40 -12.96
CA ASP A 96 -17.52 7.63 -13.68
C ASP A 96 -16.83 6.31 -14.05
N SER A 97 -16.10 6.33 -15.16
CA SER A 97 -15.29 5.19 -15.62
C SER A 97 -14.05 5.03 -14.73
N ALA A 98 -13.86 3.85 -14.15
CA ALA A 98 -12.79 3.58 -13.18
C ALA A 98 -12.10 2.24 -13.41
N VAL A 99 -10.84 2.15 -12.96
CA VAL A 99 -10.05 0.91 -12.85
C VAL A 99 -9.39 0.84 -11.48
N THR A 100 -9.12 -0.35 -10.97
CA THR A 100 -8.45 -0.53 -9.67
C THR A 100 -7.01 -0.98 -9.82
N LEU A 101 -6.16 -0.49 -8.92
CA LEU A 101 -4.74 -0.81 -8.81
C LEU A 101 -4.45 -1.50 -7.47
N ASN A 102 -3.57 -2.50 -7.49
CA ASN A 102 -2.99 -3.10 -6.27
C ASN A 102 -1.69 -2.39 -5.85
N GLU A 103 -1.05 -2.86 -4.78
CA GLU A 103 0.21 -2.30 -4.26
C GLU A 103 1.37 -2.35 -5.27
N SER A 104 1.34 -3.28 -6.22
CA SER A 104 2.33 -3.40 -7.29
C SER A 104 1.99 -2.56 -8.52
N GLN A 105 1.01 -1.64 -8.42
CA GLN A 105 0.50 -0.81 -9.52
C GLN A 105 -0.07 -1.61 -10.70
N SER A 106 -0.44 -2.87 -10.45
CA SER A 106 -1.08 -3.71 -11.46
C SER A 106 -2.58 -3.53 -11.43
N LEU A 107 -3.20 -3.54 -12.63
CA LEU A 107 -4.66 -3.53 -12.76
C LEU A 107 -5.26 -4.81 -12.18
N VAL A 108 -6.25 -4.64 -11.33
CA VAL A 108 -6.99 -5.74 -10.70
C VAL A 108 -8.50 -5.53 -10.88
N GLY A 109 -9.29 -6.59 -10.76
CA GLY A 109 -10.75 -6.46 -10.82
C GLY A 109 -11.31 -5.61 -9.68
N SER A 110 -12.41 -4.91 -9.90
CA SER A 110 -13.08 -4.02 -8.92
C SER A 110 -13.44 -4.72 -7.60
N THR A 111 -13.63 -6.03 -7.62
CA THR A 111 -13.92 -6.86 -6.43
C THR A 111 -12.68 -7.43 -5.76
N SER A 112 -11.47 -7.19 -6.30
CA SER A 112 -10.22 -7.72 -5.76
C SER A 112 -9.98 -7.23 -4.33
N THR A 113 -9.58 -8.16 -3.46
CA THR A 113 -9.16 -7.82 -2.08
C THR A 113 -7.81 -7.11 -2.02
N GLU A 114 -7.05 -7.16 -3.12
CA GLU A 114 -5.73 -6.53 -3.24
C GLU A 114 -5.80 -5.08 -3.73
N SER A 115 -7.00 -4.59 -4.11
CA SER A 115 -7.16 -3.22 -4.59
C SER A 115 -6.81 -2.19 -3.51
N VAL A 116 -5.99 -1.20 -3.88
CA VAL A 116 -5.51 -0.12 -3.00
C VAL A 116 -6.15 1.21 -3.40
N TYR A 117 -6.19 1.52 -4.68
CA TYR A 117 -6.83 2.70 -5.24
C TYR A 117 -7.65 2.36 -6.49
N ALA A 118 -8.78 3.05 -6.63
CA ALA A 118 -9.51 3.13 -7.89
C ALA A 118 -9.15 4.45 -8.58
N ILE A 119 -8.64 4.36 -9.80
CA ILE A 119 -8.33 5.53 -10.62
C ILE A 119 -9.50 5.77 -11.55
N LYS A 120 -10.04 6.99 -11.57
CA LYS A 120 -11.19 7.35 -12.38
C LYS A 120 -11.04 8.70 -13.07
N ILE A 121 -11.83 8.91 -14.12
CA ILE A 121 -11.98 10.20 -14.80
C ILE A 121 -13.25 10.85 -14.26
N ASP A 122 -13.10 11.92 -13.48
CA ASP A 122 -14.24 12.65 -12.92
C ASP A 122 -14.95 13.49 -13.98
N SER A 123 -14.20 14.04 -14.92
CA SER A 123 -14.72 14.80 -16.04
C SER A 123 -13.70 14.92 -17.16
N ALA A 124 -14.18 14.97 -18.40
CA ALA A 124 -13.38 15.27 -19.58
C ALA A 124 -14.15 16.13 -20.57
N SER A 125 -13.46 17.02 -21.27
CA SER A 125 -14.00 17.94 -22.25
C SER A 125 -13.02 18.16 -23.41
N ALA A 126 -13.34 19.07 -24.33
CA ALA A 126 -12.43 19.41 -25.43
C ALA A 126 -11.10 20.04 -24.96
N SER A 127 -11.05 20.64 -23.77
CA SER A 127 -9.87 21.41 -23.33
C SER A 127 -9.42 21.14 -21.90
N SER A 128 -10.13 20.29 -21.16
CA SER A 128 -9.82 20.03 -19.75
C SER A 128 -10.26 18.64 -19.33
N PHE A 129 -9.54 18.09 -18.34
CA PHE A 129 -9.96 16.90 -17.61
C PHE A 129 -9.68 17.04 -16.10
N SER A 130 -10.40 16.27 -15.34
CA SER A 130 -10.15 16.03 -13.91
C SER A 130 -10.18 14.53 -13.67
N ILE A 131 -9.17 14.03 -12.98
CA ILE A 131 -9.02 12.62 -12.66
C ILE A 131 -8.76 12.47 -11.17
N SER A 132 -9.20 11.35 -10.59
CA SER A 132 -8.99 11.10 -9.18
C SER A 132 -8.56 9.66 -8.89
N ALA A 133 -7.84 9.50 -7.77
CA ALA A 133 -7.50 8.23 -7.17
C ALA A 133 -8.25 8.09 -5.85
N VAL A 134 -9.23 7.21 -5.84
CA VAL A 134 -10.12 6.98 -4.70
C VAL A 134 -9.59 5.79 -3.88
N PRO A 135 -9.28 5.97 -2.59
CA PRO A 135 -8.77 4.88 -1.76
C PRO A 135 -9.77 3.74 -1.66
N GLN A 136 -9.25 2.51 -1.66
CA GLN A 136 -10.02 1.28 -1.59
C GLN A 136 -9.62 0.47 -0.37
N ARG A 137 -10.54 -0.33 0.15
CA ARG A 137 -10.26 -1.31 1.21
C ARG A 137 -9.56 -0.66 2.43
N GLY A 138 -8.47 -1.27 2.91
CA GLY A 138 -7.70 -0.75 4.03
C GLY A 138 -7.02 0.60 3.79
N GLN A 139 -7.01 1.12 2.55
CA GLN A 139 -6.51 2.46 2.27
C GLN A 139 -7.55 3.55 2.57
N VAL A 140 -8.82 3.19 2.73
CA VAL A 140 -9.90 4.12 3.15
C VAL A 140 -9.61 4.73 4.53
N ASP A 141 -8.81 4.05 5.36
CA ASP A 141 -8.39 4.52 6.68
C ASP A 141 -7.35 5.66 6.62
N ASP A 142 -6.86 6.01 5.43
CA ASP A 142 -5.94 7.13 5.21
C ASP A 142 -6.68 8.48 5.25
N ALA A 143 -7.11 8.89 6.44
CA ALA A 143 -7.79 10.16 6.66
C ALA A 143 -6.89 11.39 6.42
N GLU A 144 -5.57 11.20 6.38
CA GLU A 144 -4.62 12.29 6.18
C GLU A 144 -4.65 12.83 4.74
N CYS A 145 -4.69 11.94 3.74
CA CYS A 145 -4.65 12.31 2.32
C CYS A 145 -5.94 11.98 1.58
N GLY A 146 -6.61 10.88 1.90
CA GLY A 146 -7.89 10.50 1.29
C GLY A 146 -7.81 10.31 -0.24
N THR A 147 -8.74 10.93 -0.96
CA THR A 147 -8.79 10.90 -2.43
C THR A 147 -7.86 11.95 -3.02
N PHE A 148 -7.02 11.54 -3.96
CA PHE A 148 -6.15 12.43 -4.72
C PHE A 148 -6.86 12.87 -6.00
N THR A 149 -6.79 14.16 -6.34
CA THR A 149 -7.35 14.68 -7.60
C THR A 149 -6.29 15.48 -8.36
N LEU A 150 -6.24 15.26 -9.68
CA LEU A 150 -5.30 15.90 -10.59
C LEU A 150 -6.04 16.40 -11.83
N THR A 151 -5.70 17.61 -12.28
CA THR A 151 -6.26 18.22 -13.49
C THR A 151 -5.22 18.35 -14.59
N ASN A 152 -5.67 18.61 -15.82
CA ASN A 152 -4.81 18.92 -16.97
C ASN A 152 -3.90 20.13 -16.76
N THR A 153 -4.24 21.06 -15.85
CA THR A 153 -3.40 22.19 -15.46
C THR A 153 -2.38 21.85 -14.37
N SER A 154 -2.23 20.56 -14.05
CA SER A 154 -1.38 20.06 -12.97
C SER A 154 -1.79 20.54 -11.56
N ALA A 155 -3.02 21.03 -11.38
CA ALA A 155 -3.54 21.33 -10.07
C ALA A 155 -3.76 20.03 -9.30
N ARG A 156 -3.20 19.96 -8.09
CA ARG A 156 -3.21 18.80 -7.20
C ARG A 156 -4.00 19.12 -5.96
N THR A 157 -4.97 18.28 -5.64
CA THR A 157 -5.77 18.39 -4.41
C THR A 157 -5.95 17.02 -3.79
N GLU A 158 -6.29 17.01 -2.51
CA GLU A 158 -6.66 15.81 -1.74
C GLU A 158 -7.88 16.11 -0.88
N SER A 159 -8.58 15.06 -0.48
CA SER A 159 -9.77 15.19 0.37
C SER A 159 -9.48 15.00 1.87
N GLY A 160 -8.22 14.76 2.22
CA GLY A 160 -7.80 14.48 3.59
C GLY A 160 -7.59 15.74 4.45
N THR A 161 -7.00 15.55 5.61
CA THR A 161 -6.78 16.60 6.61
C THR A 161 -5.40 17.26 6.52
N ASN A 162 -4.44 16.63 5.82
CA ASN A 162 -3.10 17.17 5.61
C ASN A 162 -3.06 18.17 4.44
N ASN A 163 -1.95 18.90 4.37
CA ASN A 163 -1.72 19.77 3.22
C ASN A 163 -1.31 18.95 1.97
N PRO A 164 -1.59 19.46 0.75
CA PRO A 164 -1.17 18.79 -0.49
C PRO A 164 0.32 18.44 -0.54
N SER A 165 1.19 19.31 0.00
CA SER A 165 2.64 19.10 0.05
C SER A 165 3.06 17.85 0.82
N ASP A 166 2.23 17.36 1.74
CA ASP A 166 2.52 16.18 2.56
C ASP A 166 2.01 14.90 1.91
N CYS A 167 1.09 15.03 0.95
CA CYS A 167 0.44 13.93 0.25
C CYS A 167 1.01 13.69 -1.16
N TRP A 168 1.44 14.76 -1.83
CA TRP A 168 2.03 14.73 -3.18
C TRP A 168 3.54 14.96 -3.12
N TRP A 169 4.35 13.96 -3.37
CA TRP A 169 5.83 14.04 -3.43
C TRP A 169 6.36 13.62 -4.80
#